data_2535f063e5e27a052a133f8cc3e90bf8
#
_entry.id   2535f063e5e27a052a133f8cc3e90bf8
#
_cell.length_a   1.000
_cell.length_b   1.000
_cell.length_c   1.000
_cell.angle_alpha   90.00
_cell.angle_beta   90.00
_cell.angle_gamma   90.00
#
_symmetry.space_group_name_H-M   'P 1'
#
loop_
_entity.id
_entity.type
_entity.pdbx_description
1 polymer ?
#
loop_
_entity_poly.entity_id
_entity_poly.type
_entity_poly.pdbx_seq_one_letter_code
_entity_poly.pdbx_strand_id
1 'polypeptide(L)'
;NAPRGAPGAGHKSAIIPPHDTPLLAPMLHLFSGLDLWVGLSLVLALTFVLAFEFINGFHDTANAVATVIYTKAMPPHLAVILSGIFNFLGVLLGGVGVAYAIVHLLPVELLINVDTGRGLAMVFAMLSAAIAWNLGTWYFGIPASSSHTLIGSILGVGMANALLTDISLAEGVNWGKAIDIGLSLVVSPVAGFMVAGGILLLLKRWLPLSKMHKTPEQRRAIDAKKHPPFWNRLVLVLSAMGVSFVHGSNDGQKGIGLIMLVLIGIVPAKFVLDVNSTTYQIDRTRDAASHLSAFYHRNEATLGEFLALSRGGNGADLPKTFRCDPKLTMPTIAALQDDLRGVTNYADLSADKRIDVRRYLLCLDDTAKKVARLEGLPARERADLQRLRGDLTTTTEYAPLWVIVAVALALGIGTMVG
;
A
#
# COMPACT_ATOMS: atom_id res chain seq x y z
N ASN A 1 -34.17 13.52 31.27
CA ASN A 1 -34.51 13.53 29.84
C ASN A 1 -33.34 14.13 29.04
N ALA A 2 -32.43 13.28 28.59
CA ALA A 2 -31.41 13.61 27.61
C ALA A 2 -31.53 12.59 26.46
N PRO A 3 -31.51 13.00 25.19
CA PRO A 3 -31.60 12.07 24.07
C PRO A 3 -30.25 11.41 23.76
N ARG A 4 -30.29 10.11 23.59
CA ARG A 4 -29.17 9.30 23.12
C ARG A 4 -28.91 9.56 21.65
N GLY A 5 -27.74 10.10 21.32
CA GLY A 5 -27.21 10.13 19.95
C GLY A 5 -26.45 8.85 19.64
N ALA A 6 -26.82 8.17 18.56
CA ALA A 6 -26.13 7.00 18.04
C ALA A 6 -24.77 7.40 17.43
N PRO A 7 -23.71 6.59 17.56
CA PRO A 7 -22.42 6.84 16.91
C PRO A 7 -22.51 6.42 15.44
N GLY A 8 -22.45 7.43 14.55
CA GLY A 8 -22.33 7.22 13.12
C GLY A 8 -21.03 6.54 12.74
N ALA A 9 -21.11 5.63 11.80
CA ALA A 9 -19.99 4.96 11.16
C ALA A 9 -19.05 6.00 10.53
N GLY A 10 -17.82 6.09 11.05
CA GLY A 10 -16.79 6.98 10.55
C GLY A 10 -16.33 6.58 9.15
N HIS A 11 -16.85 7.23 8.14
CA HIS A 11 -16.25 7.31 6.83
C HIS A 11 -14.87 7.97 6.98
N LYS A 12 -13.81 7.27 6.55
CA LYS A 12 -12.49 7.88 6.33
C LYS A 12 -12.61 8.82 5.13
N SER A 13 -13.08 10.04 5.36
CA SER A 13 -12.98 11.11 4.38
C SER A 13 -11.49 11.42 4.19
N ALA A 14 -11.02 11.33 2.96
CA ALA A 14 -9.74 11.91 2.56
C ALA A 14 -9.79 13.41 2.89
N ILE A 15 -9.05 13.81 3.92
CA ILE A 15 -8.92 15.22 4.29
C ILE A 15 -7.99 15.83 3.24
N ILE A 16 -8.56 16.59 2.31
CA ILE A 16 -7.81 17.48 1.42
C ILE A 16 -7.28 18.62 2.30
N PRO A 17 -5.96 18.79 2.41
CA PRO A 17 -5.39 19.89 3.20
C PRO A 17 -5.69 21.25 2.54
N PRO A 18 -5.63 22.37 3.29
CA PRO A 18 -5.96 23.69 2.78
C PRO A 18 -5.09 24.11 1.59
N HIS A 19 -5.70 24.77 0.63
CA HIS A 19 -5.35 24.96 -0.79
C HIS A 19 -4.24 25.98 -1.10
N ASP A 20 -3.24 26.24 -0.27
CA ASP A 20 -2.29 27.36 -0.55
C ASP A 20 -0.80 27.00 -0.69
N THR A 21 -0.40 25.74 -0.75
CA THR A 21 0.99 25.38 -1.09
C THR A 21 1.07 24.82 -2.50
N PRO A 22 1.79 25.47 -3.43
CA PRO A 22 1.98 24.93 -4.77
C PRO A 22 2.65 23.55 -4.69
N LEU A 23 2.16 22.56 -5.44
CA LEU A 23 2.66 21.18 -5.48
C LEU A 23 4.18 21.06 -5.68
N LEU A 24 4.80 22.07 -6.26
CA LEU A 24 6.24 22.13 -6.53
C LEU A 24 7.08 22.52 -5.29
N ALA A 25 6.53 23.29 -4.34
CA ALA A 25 7.30 23.73 -3.18
C ALA A 25 7.77 22.54 -2.29
N PRO A 26 6.94 21.53 -1.96
CA PRO A 26 7.40 20.35 -1.24
C PRO A 26 8.45 19.53 -1.99
N MET A 27 8.40 19.49 -3.34
CA MET A 27 9.39 18.80 -4.17
C MET A 27 10.75 19.51 -4.15
N LEU A 28 10.79 20.83 -4.16
CA LEU A 28 12.04 21.60 -4.08
C LEU A 28 12.71 21.41 -2.71
N HIS A 29 11.94 21.34 -1.63
CA HIS A 29 12.46 21.06 -0.30
C HIS A 29 12.95 19.62 -0.11
N LEU A 30 12.58 18.70 -1.00
CA LEU A 30 13.04 17.30 -0.97
C LEU A 30 14.56 17.21 -1.00
N PHE A 31 15.21 18.01 -1.86
CA PHE A 31 16.64 17.99 -2.10
C PHE A 31 17.44 18.93 -1.17
N SER A 32 16.77 19.80 -0.42
CA SER A 32 17.45 20.77 0.46
C SER A 32 18.27 20.05 1.54
N GLY A 33 19.57 20.37 1.65
CA GLY A 33 20.47 19.80 2.63
C GLY A 33 20.92 18.36 2.37
N LEU A 34 20.63 17.79 1.19
CA LEU A 34 21.17 16.50 0.79
C LEU A 34 22.57 16.66 0.16
N ASP A 35 23.45 15.69 0.41
CA ASP A 35 24.66 15.51 -0.37
C ASP A 35 24.32 15.23 -1.84
N LEU A 36 25.20 15.66 -2.77
CA LEU A 36 24.98 15.54 -4.20
C LEU A 36 24.73 14.09 -4.64
N TRP A 37 25.51 13.13 -4.08
CA TRP A 37 25.37 11.71 -4.44
C TRP A 37 24.06 11.12 -3.93
N VAL A 38 23.65 11.50 -2.72
CA VAL A 38 22.36 11.11 -2.15
C VAL A 38 21.22 11.68 -2.98
N GLY A 39 21.32 12.96 -3.38
CA GLY A 39 20.34 13.62 -4.24
C GLY A 39 20.22 12.96 -5.62
N LEU A 40 21.34 12.65 -6.29
CA LEU A 40 21.36 11.95 -7.57
C LEU A 40 20.78 10.53 -7.45
N SER A 41 21.13 9.80 -6.40
CA SER A 41 20.61 8.47 -6.13
C SER A 41 19.10 8.48 -5.91
N LEU A 42 18.60 9.50 -5.21
CA LEU A 42 17.17 9.68 -4.99
C LEU A 42 16.43 9.97 -6.31
N VAL A 43 16.94 10.91 -7.15
CA VAL A 43 16.34 11.18 -8.46
C VAL A 43 16.30 9.92 -9.31
N LEU A 44 17.40 9.17 -9.35
CA LEU A 44 17.48 7.94 -10.12
C LEU A 44 16.48 6.89 -9.63
N ALA A 45 16.40 6.68 -8.31
CA ALA A 45 15.46 5.71 -7.71
C ALA A 45 13.99 6.11 -7.97
N LEU A 46 13.64 7.39 -7.80
CA LEU A 46 12.30 7.89 -8.12
C LEU A 46 11.97 7.71 -9.61
N THR A 47 12.94 7.96 -10.50
CA THR A 47 12.78 7.74 -11.94
C THR A 47 12.50 6.27 -12.23
N PHE A 48 13.19 5.34 -11.58
CA PHE A 48 12.94 3.91 -11.75
C PHE A 48 11.54 3.51 -11.26
N VAL A 49 11.07 4.04 -10.13
CA VAL A 49 9.72 3.75 -9.65
C VAL A 49 8.67 4.29 -10.63
N LEU A 50 8.82 5.54 -11.08
CA LEU A 50 7.88 6.14 -12.03
C LEU A 50 7.91 5.41 -13.39
N ALA A 51 9.09 4.95 -13.84
CA ALA A 51 9.20 4.11 -15.03
C ALA A 51 8.49 2.76 -14.84
N PHE A 52 8.64 2.12 -13.68
CA PHE A 52 7.90 0.91 -13.35
C PHE A 52 6.39 1.13 -13.42
N GLU A 53 5.88 2.22 -12.83
CA GLU A 53 4.45 2.54 -12.85
C GLU A 53 3.94 2.89 -14.26
N PHE A 54 4.73 3.59 -15.05
CA PHE A 54 4.41 3.84 -16.46
C PHE A 54 4.30 2.53 -17.25
N ILE A 55 5.28 1.62 -17.08
CA ILE A 55 5.29 0.30 -17.71
C ILE A 55 4.09 -0.54 -17.23
N ASN A 56 3.77 -0.50 -15.94
CA ASN A 56 2.60 -1.16 -15.38
C ASN A 56 1.31 -0.65 -16.05
N GLY A 57 1.18 0.67 -16.22
CA GLY A 57 0.03 1.28 -16.88
C GLY A 57 -0.19 0.76 -18.29
N PHE A 58 0.83 0.75 -19.16
CA PHE A 58 0.66 0.31 -20.54
C PHE A 58 0.54 -1.22 -20.67
N HIS A 59 1.19 -1.98 -19.81
CA HIS A 59 1.13 -3.45 -19.82
C HIS A 59 -0.29 -3.95 -19.55
N ASP A 60 -1.03 -3.32 -18.64
CA ASP A 60 -2.33 -3.79 -18.20
C ASP A 60 -3.52 -3.09 -18.89
N THR A 61 -3.28 -2.15 -19.82
CA THR A 61 -4.33 -1.42 -20.55
C THR A 61 -5.33 -2.35 -21.23
N ALA A 62 -4.86 -3.41 -21.86
CA ALA A 62 -5.70 -4.36 -22.61
C ALA A 62 -6.78 -5.00 -21.71
N ASN A 63 -6.48 -5.27 -20.46
CA ASN A 63 -7.40 -5.91 -19.51
C ASN A 63 -8.67 -5.05 -19.27
N ALA A 64 -8.53 -3.74 -19.27
CA ALA A 64 -9.64 -2.81 -19.06
C ALA A 64 -10.44 -2.53 -20.33
N VAL A 65 -9.77 -2.39 -21.50
CA VAL A 65 -10.41 -1.88 -22.72
C VAL A 65 -10.80 -2.96 -23.74
N ALA A 66 -10.29 -4.19 -23.62
CA ALA A 66 -10.55 -5.25 -24.60
C ALA A 66 -12.05 -5.47 -24.85
N THR A 67 -12.86 -5.52 -23.80
CA THR A 67 -14.31 -5.78 -23.93
C THR A 67 -15.03 -4.70 -24.74
N VAL A 68 -14.73 -3.42 -24.52
CA VAL A 68 -15.39 -2.31 -25.25
C VAL A 68 -14.90 -2.18 -26.69
N ILE A 69 -13.64 -2.56 -26.97
CA ILE A 69 -13.06 -2.54 -28.31
C ILE A 69 -13.60 -3.71 -29.14
N TYR A 70 -13.54 -4.94 -28.64
CA TYR A 70 -14.00 -6.14 -29.36
C TYR A 70 -15.50 -6.14 -29.60
N THR A 71 -16.29 -5.63 -28.68
CA THR A 71 -17.75 -5.51 -28.84
C THR A 71 -18.15 -4.34 -29.76
N LYS A 72 -17.20 -3.51 -30.20
CA LYS A 72 -17.44 -2.26 -30.92
C LYS A 72 -18.31 -1.28 -30.16
N ALA A 73 -18.27 -1.31 -28.82
CA ALA A 73 -18.98 -0.37 -27.98
C ALA A 73 -18.36 1.03 -28.01
N MET A 74 -17.02 1.11 -28.20
CA MET A 74 -16.26 2.37 -28.26
C MET A 74 -15.12 2.27 -29.26
N PRO A 75 -14.69 3.39 -29.90
CA PRO A 75 -13.47 3.43 -30.69
C PRO A 75 -12.23 3.17 -29.82
N PRO A 76 -11.21 2.44 -30.32
CA PRO A 76 -10.03 2.05 -29.53
C PRO A 76 -9.32 3.23 -28.85
N HIS A 77 -9.01 4.30 -29.62
CA HIS A 77 -8.32 5.47 -29.09
C HIS A 77 -9.07 6.14 -27.95
N LEU A 78 -10.41 6.24 -28.04
CA LEU A 78 -11.23 6.82 -26.98
C LEU A 78 -11.28 5.90 -25.74
N ALA A 79 -11.34 4.59 -25.95
CA ALA A 79 -11.32 3.60 -24.87
C ALA A 79 -10.03 3.71 -24.04
N VAL A 80 -8.88 3.81 -24.71
CA VAL A 80 -7.57 3.90 -24.07
C VAL A 80 -7.40 5.23 -23.33
N ILE A 81 -7.78 6.36 -23.94
CA ILE A 81 -7.71 7.68 -23.29
C ILE A 81 -8.58 7.71 -22.02
N LEU A 82 -9.85 7.27 -22.13
CA LEU A 82 -10.74 7.22 -20.98
C LEU A 82 -10.25 6.26 -19.91
N SER A 83 -9.70 5.11 -20.30
CA SER A 83 -9.08 4.17 -19.35
C SER A 83 -7.96 4.85 -18.56
N GLY A 84 -7.06 5.58 -19.23
CA GLY A 84 -6.00 6.32 -18.55
C GLY A 84 -6.51 7.41 -17.60
N ILE A 85 -7.56 8.15 -17.99
CA ILE A 85 -8.20 9.13 -17.11
C ILE A 85 -8.80 8.46 -15.87
N PHE A 86 -9.51 7.34 -16.02
CA PHE A 86 -10.10 6.63 -14.89
C PHE A 86 -9.05 5.92 -14.03
N ASN A 87 -7.96 5.44 -14.60
CA ASN A 87 -6.79 4.98 -13.83
C ASN A 87 -6.21 6.10 -12.98
N PHE A 88 -5.97 7.26 -13.57
CA PHE A 88 -5.49 8.45 -12.85
C PHE A 88 -6.41 8.81 -11.67
N LEU A 89 -7.72 8.88 -11.90
CA LEU A 89 -8.70 9.14 -10.85
C LEU A 89 -8.73 8.04 -9.79
N GLY A 90 -8.54 6.78 -10.20
CA GLY A 90 -8.45 5.64 -9.29
C GLY A 90 -7.28 5.77 -8.31
N VAL A 91 -6.10 6.19 -8.78
CA VAL A 91 -4.94 6.44 -7.91
C VAL A 91 -5.23 7.57 -6.92
N LEU A 92 -5.77 8.69 -7.40
CA LEU A 92 -6.05 9.85 -6.54
C LEU A 92 -7.05 9.55 -5.41
N LEU A 93 -8.02 8.70 -5.68
CA LEU A 93 -9.12 8.42 -4.75
C LEU A 93 -8.99 7.08 -4.02
N GLY A 94 -8.01 6.25 -4.39
CA GLY A 94 -7.83 4.88 -3.89
C GLY A 94 -7.30 4.78 -2.46
N GLY A 95 -6.72 5.85 -1.91
CA GLY A 95 -6.10 5.85 -0.59
C GLY A 95 -4.71 5.19 -0.57
N VAL A 96 -4.17 4.92 0.62
CA VAL A 96 -2.79 4.40 0.81
C VAL A 96 -2.71 3.07 1.56
N GLY A 97 -3.85 2.44 1.84
CA GLY A 97 -3.89 1.26 2.71
C GLY A 97 -3.09 0.05 2.20
N VAL A 98 -3.07 -0.18 0.89
CA VAL A 98 -2.29 -1.28 0.27
C VAL A 98 -0.83 -0.87 0.06
N ALA A 99 -0.53 0.42 -0.07
CA ALA A 99 0.83 0.92 -0.26
C ALA A 99 1.76 0.43 0.86
N TYR A 100 1.32 0.53 2.11
CA TYR A 100 2.09 0.08 3.26
C TYR A 100 2.12 -1.44 3.44
N ALA A 101 1.18 -2.17 2.84
CA ALA A 101 1.30 -3.63 2.79
C ALA A 101 2.54 -4.08 2.00
N ILE A 102 2.94 -3.32 0.98
CA ILE A 102 4.16 -3.58 0.19
C ILE A 102 5.41 -3.16 0.97
N VAL A 103 5.38 -1.98 1.60
CA VAL A 103 6.48 -1.51 2.45
C VAL A 103 6.78 -2.53 3.56
N HIS A 104 5.75 -3.13 4.16
CA HIS A 104 5.89 -4.10 5.25
C HIS A 104 6.22 -5.55 4.79
N LEU A 105 6.39 -5.81 3.48
CA LEU A 105 6.92 -7.10 3.00
C LEU A 105 8.37 -7.31 3.39
N LEU A 106 9.14 -6.24 3.47
CA LEU A 106 10.50 -6.29 4.00
C LEU A 106 10.44 -6.26 5.54
N PRO A 107 11.31 -7.00 6.23
CA PRO A 107 11.45 -6.91 7.67
C PRO A 107 11.69 -5.47 8.12
N VAL A 108 11.09 -5.10 9.27
CA VAL A 108 11.21 -3.74 9.84
C VAL A 108 12.66 -3.34 10.04
N GLU A 109 13.49 -4.29 10.43
CA GLU A 109 14.92 -4.11 10.64
C GLU A 109 15.66 -3.71 9.36
N LEU A 110 15.25 -4.25 8.20
CA LEU A 110 15.82 -3.88 6.91
C LEU A 110 15.42 -2.46 6.48
N LEU A 111 14.25 -1.98 6.93
CA LEU A 111 13.78 -0.63 6.62
C LEU A 111 14.46 0.45 7.49
N ILE A 112 14.95 0.09 8.67
CA ILE A 112 15.43 1.04 9.68
C ILE A 112 16.96 1.00 9.85
N ASN A 113 17.59 -0.18 9.72
CA ASN A 113 18.99 -0.43 10.03
C ASN A 113 19.89 -0.62 8.80
N VAL A 114 19.35 -0.40 7.60
CA VAL A 114 20.16 -0.60 6.38
C VAL A 114 21.16 0.53 6.23
N ASP A 115 22.45 0.17 6.11
CA ASP A 115 23.44 1.06 5.55
C ASP A 115 22.92 1.60 4.20
N THR A 116 22.98 2.92 4.02
CA THR A 116 22.37 3.63 2.89
C THR A 116 22.75 3.02 1.53
N GLY A 117 23.98 2.52 1.40
CA GLY A 117 24.46 1.88 0.17
C GLY A 117 23.79 0.55 -0.13
N ARG A 118 23.61 -0.31 0.89
CA ARG A 118 22.95 -1.61 0.72
C ARG A 118 21.45 -1.48 0.46
N GLY A 119 20.78 -0.60 1.20
CA GLY A 119 19.36 -0.33 0.99
C GLY A 119 19.07 0.17 -0.42
N LEU A 120 19.91 1.07 -0.92
CA LEU A 120 19.83 1.58 -2.28
C LEU A 120 20.03 0.46 -3.31
N ALA A 121 21.04 -0.41 -3.13
CA ALA A 121 21.28 -1.55 -4.01
C ALA A 121 20.08 -2.52 -4.04
N MET A 122 19.45 -2.78 -2.90
CA MET A 122 18.25 -3.62 -2.81
C MET A 122 17.06 -3.01 -3.59
N VAL A 123 16.84 -1.69 -3.44
CA VAL A 123 15.76 -0.99 -4.18
C VAL A 123 16.02 -1.05 -5.68
N PHE A 124 17.24 -0.77 -6.15
CA PHE A 124 17.55 -0.84 -7.58
C PHE A 124 17.48 -2.26 -8.13
N ALA A 125 17.94 -3.27 -7.39
CA ALA A 125 17.84 -4.66 -7.80
C ALA A 125 16.37 -5.09 -7.96
N MET A 126 15.54 -4.76 -7.00
CA MET A 126 14.10 -5.05 -7.02
C MET A 126 13.40 -4.39 -8.21
N LEU A 127 13.59 -3.09 -8.41
CA LEU A 127 12.96 -2.34 -9.48
C LEU A 127 13.47 -2.79 -10.86
N SER A 128 14.78 -3.00 -11.00
CA SER A 128 15.37 -3.49 -12.26
C SER A 128 14.83 -4.87 -12.64
N ALA A 129 14.73 -5.79 -11.67
CA ALA A 129 14.16 -7.12 -11.90
C ALA A 129 12.68 -7.03 -12.32
N ALA A 130 11.90 -6.19 -11.64
CA ALA A 130 10.49 -6.02 -11.96
C ALA A 130 10.27 -5.37 -13.34
N ILE A 131 11.05 -4.33 -13.67
CA ILE A 131 11.01 -3.66 -14.98
C ILE A 131 11.42 -4.63 -16.09
N ALA A 132 12.54 -5.33 -15.93
CA ALA A 132 13.04 -6.27 -16.93
C ALA A 132 12.04 -7.39 -17.20
N TRP A 133 11.39 -7.92 -16.15
CA TRP A 133 10.36 -8.95 -16.31
C TRP A 133 9.12 -8.42 -17.02
N ASN A 134 8.58 -7.27 -16.63
CA ASN A 134 7.40 -6.69 -17.24
C ASN A 134 7.65 -6.32 -18.71
N LEU A 135 8.79 -5.70 -19.04
CA LEU A 135 9.16 -5.41 -20.42
C LEU A 135 9.39 -6.67 -21.25
N GLY A 136 10.05 -7.68 -20.68
CA GLY A 136 10.29 -8.95 -21.35
C GLY A 136 8.99 -9.68 -21.68
N THR A 137 8.10 -9.81 -20.70
CA THR A 137 6.79 -10.46 -20.91
C THR A 137 5.92 -9.70 -21.90
N TRP A 138 5.92 -8.37 -21.85
CA TRP A 138 5.24 -7.54 -22.84
C TRP A 138 5.81 -7.75 -24.25
N TYR A 139 7.15 -7.70 -24.41
CA TYR A 139 7.80 -7.89 -25.71
C TYR A 139 7.49 -9.25 -26.35
N PHE A 140 7.45 -10.30 -25.55
CA PHE A 140 7.12 -11.65 -26.01
C PHE A 140 5.61 -11.93 -26.08
N GLY A 141 4.74 -10.98 -25.71
CA GLY A 141 3.29 -11.16 -25.68
C GLY A 141 2.83 -12.21 -24.65
N ILE A 142 3.60 -12.41 -23.58
CA ILE A 142 3.29 -13.37 -22.50
C ILE A 142 2.45 -12.63 -21.45
N PRO A 143 1.23 -13.09 -21.14
CA PRO A 143 0.44 -12.47 -20.08
C PRO A 143 1.15 -12.63 -18.72
N ALA A 144 1.37 -11.54 -18.03
CA ALA A 144 2.01 -11.50 -16.73
C ALA A 144 1.27 -10.55 -15.81
N SER A 145 1.48 -10.71 -14.50
CA SER A 145 0.93 -9.82 -13.48
C SER A 145 2.05 -8.97 -12.89
N SER A 146 1.96 -7.67 -13.02
CA SER A 146 2.89 -6.71 -12.41
C SER A 146 2.97 -6.85 -10.88
N SER A 147 1.85 -7.23 -10.24
CA SER A 147 1.81 -7.50 -8.80
C SER A 147 2.65 -8.71 -8.41
N HIS A 148 2.51 -9.83 -9.15
CA HIS A 148 3.33 -11.03 -8.89
C HIS A 148 4.80 -10.76 -9.14
N THR A 149 5.12 -10.01 -10.20
CA THR A 149 6.47 -9.60 -10.54
C THR A 149 7.11 -8.78 -9.44
N LEU A 150 6.40 -7.76 -8.94
CA LEU A 150 6.89 -6.90 -7.87
C LEU A 150 7.11 -7.69 -6.57
N ILE A 151 6.13 -8.49 -6.16
CA ILE A 151 6.24 -9.30 -4.93
C ILE A 151 7.38 -10.30 -5.05
N GLY A 152 7.50 -10.98 -6.20
CA GLY A 152 8.61 -11.90 -6.48
C GLY A 152 9.97 -11.21 -6.39
N SER A 153 10.11 -9.99 -6.92
CA SER A 153 11.35 -9.22 -6.84
C SER A 153 11.69 -8.80 -5.40
N ILE A 154 10.69 -8.40 -4.60
CA ILE A 154 10.87 -8.07 -3.18
C ILE A 154 11.33 -9.30 -2.40
N LEU A 155 10.66 -10.44 -2.59
CA LEU A 155 11.03 -11.70 -1.93
C LEU A 155 12.44 -12.13 -2.33
N GLY A 156 12.77 -12.08 -3.62
CA GLY A 156 14.08 -12.45 -4.15
C GLY A 156 15.20 -11.59 -3.57
N VAL A 157 15.00 -10.28 -3.48
CA VAL A 157 15.97 -9.35 -2.88
C VAL A 157 16.10 -9.59 -1.37
N GLY A 158 14.99 -9.82 -0.66
CA GLY A 158 15.02 -10.17 0.77
C GLY A 158 15.79 -11.44 1.05
N MET A 159 15.56 -12.48 0.25
CA MET A 159 16.30 -13.76 0.34
C MET A 159 17.78 -13.59 0.01
N ALA A 160 18.12 -12.86 -1.05
CA ALA A 160 19.50 -12.57 -1.43
C ALA A 160 20.24 -11.80 -0.33
N ASN A 161 19.59 -10.79 0.26
CA ASN A 161 20.15 -10.06 1.38
C ASN A 161 20.41 -10.97 2.60
N ALA A 162 19.48 -11.88 2.92
CA ALA A 162 19.65 -12.83 4.01
C ALA A 162 20.90 -13.73 3.79
N LEU A 163 21.07 -14.25 2.58
CA LEU A 163 22.23 -15.06 2.22
C LEU A 163 23.55 -14.29 2.28
N LEU A 164 23.54 -12.99 1.93
CA LEU A 164 24.74 -12.14 1.96
C LEU A 164 25.10 -11.63 3.36
N THR A 165 24.20 -11.75 4.33
CA THR A 165 24.40 -11.27 5.70
C THR A 165 24.42 -12.37 6.75
N ASP A 166 24.48 -13.63 6.32
CA ASP A 166 24.44 -14.80 7.19
C ASP A 166 23.23 -14.84 8.16
N ILE A 167 22.12 -14.22 7.72
CA ILE A 167 20.84 -14.26 8.43
C ILE A 167 20.02 -15.42 7.84
N SER A 168 19.18 -16.06 8.66
CA SER A 168 18.33 -17.14 8.17
C SER A 168 17.33 -16.61 7.12
N LEU A 169 17.02 -17.42 6.10
CA LEU A 169 16.01 -17.07 5.09
C LEU A 169 14.63 -16.78 5.72
N ALA A 170 14.34 -17.39 6.87
CA ALA A 170 13.12 -17.13 7.63
C ALA A 170 13.06 -15.71 8.20
N GLU A 171 14.20 -15.08 8.44
CA GLU A 171 14.31 -13.72 8.98
C GLU A 171 14.47 -12.66 7.87
N GLY A 172 14.97 -13.06 6.70
CA GLY A 172 15.20 -12.16 5.56
C GLY A 172 13.93 -11.67 4.85
N VAL A 173 12.79 -12.31 5.11
CA VAL A 173 11.49 -12.01 4.50
C VAL A 173 10.37 -12.12 5.53
N ASN A 174 9.42 -11.21 5.49
CA ASN A 174 8.19 -11.34 6.27
C ASN A 174 7.26 -12.40 5.64
N TRP A 175 7.54 -13.68 5.92
CA TRP A 175 6.79 -14.80 5.35
C TRP A 175 5.31 -14.79 5.69
N GLY A 176 4.94 -14.33 6.88
CA GLY A 176 3.52 -14.17 7.24
C GLY A 176 2.80 -13.26 6.26
N LYS A 177 3.41 -12.12 5.94
CA LYS A 177 2.87 -11.16 4.97
C LYS A 177 2.94 -11.69 3.54
N ALA A 178 4.01 -12.38 3.17
CA ALA A 178 4.15 -13.01 1.86
C ALA A 178 3.07 -14.07 1.61
N ILE A 179 2.75 -14.88 2.60
CA ILE A 179 1.67 -15.89 2.53
C ILE A 179 0.30 -15.21 2.42
N ASP A 180 0.01 -14.17 3.24
CA ASP A 180 -1.25 -13.42 3.17
C ASP A 180 -1.49 -12.86 1.77
N ILE A 181 -0.45 -12.28 1.15
CA ILE A 181 -0.52 -11.75 -0.21
C ILE A 181 -0.63 -12.88 -1.23
N GLY A 182 0.16 -13.93 -1.10
CA GLY A 182 0.09 -15.11 -1.98
C GLY A 182 -1.29 -15.74 -1.99
N LEU A 183 -1.94 -15.91 -0.85
CA LEU A 183 -3.31 -16.38 -0.74
C LEU A 183 -4.29 -15.43 -1.42
N SER A 184 -4.13 -14.13 -1.22
CA SER A 184 -4.95 -13.10 -1.89
C SER A 184 -4.87 -13.19 -3.42
N LEU A 185 -3.65 -13.41 -3.97
CA LEU A 185 -3.41 -13.57 -5.40
C LEU A 185 -4.05 -14.82 -6.01
N VAL A 186 -4.27 -15.86 -5.22
CA VAL A 186 -4.97 -17.09 -5.65
C VAL A 186 -6.49 -16.94 -5.48
N VAL A 187 -6.93 -16.44 -4.32
CA VAL A 187 -8.37 -16.32 -4.00
C VAL A 187 -9.07 -15.31 -4.91
N SER A 188 -8.41 -14.18 -5.22
CA SER A 188 -9.01 -13.10 -6.00
C SER A 188 -9.44 -13.53 -7.42
N PRO A 189 -8.59 -14.17 -8.26
CA PRO A 189 -9.02 -14.62 -9.58
C PRO A 189 -10.07 -15.73 -9.53
N VAL A 190 -10.02 -16.63 -8.53
CA VAL A 190 -11.04 -17.66 -8.35
C VAL A 190 -12.39 -17.02 -8.02
N ALA A 191 -12.43 -16.09 -7.07
CA ALA A 191 -13.64 -15.35 -6.72
C ALA A 191 -14.18 -14.56 -7.91
N GLY A 192 -13.30 -13.85 -8.65
CA GLY A 192 -13.65 -13.12 -9.86
C GLY A 192 -14.25 -14.01 -10.94
N PHE A 193 -13.65 -15.18 -11.18
CA PHE A 193 -14.16 -16.16 -12.12
C PHE A 193 -15.55 -16.69 -11.72
N MET A 194 -15.72 -17.04 -10.45
CA MET A 194 -17.00 -17.53 -9.93
C MET A 194 -18.11 -16.48 -10.06
N VAL A 195 -17.84 -15.24 -9.67
CA VAL A 195 -18.82 -14.15 -9.74
C VAL A 195 -19.14 -13.80 -11.18
N ALA A 196 -18.14 -13.60 -12.03
CA ALA A 196 -18.34 -13.25 -13.45
C ALA A 196 -19.04 -14.38 -14.20
N GLY A 197 -18.64 -15.63 -13.98
CA GLY A 197 -19.30 -16.83 -14.55
C GLY A 197 -20.73 -16.96 -14.09
N GLY A 198 -20.99 -16.77 -12.79
CA GLY A 198 -22.34 -16.78 -12.22
C GLY A 198 -23.25 -15.72 -12.83
N ILE A 199 -22.77 -14.47 -12.94
CA ILE A 199 -23.51 -13.38 -13.60
C ILE A 199 -23.82 -13.73 -15.07
N LEU A 200 -22.83 -14.24 -15.81
CA LEU A 200 -23.01 -14.63 -17.21
C LEU A 200 -24.08 -15.72 -17.36
N LEU A 201 -24.05 -16.75 -16.52
CA LEU A 201 -25.04 -17.81 -16.52
C LEU A 201 -26.45 -17.29 -16.18
N LEU A 202 -26.58 -16.39 -15.19
CA LEU A 202 -27.84 -15.76 -14.84
C LEU A 202 -28.37 -14.90 -16.02
N LEU A 203 -27.54 -14.08 -16.64
CA LEU A 203 -27.94 -13.29 -17.81
C LEU A 203 -28.37 -14.17 -18.99
N LYS A 204 -27.66 -15.26 -19.23
CA LYS A 204 -28.04 -16.23 -20.27
C LYS A 204 -29.36 -16.93 -19.94
N ARG A 205 -29.62 -17.22 -18.66
CA ARG A 205 -30.85 -17.89 -18.21
C ARG A 205 -32.07 -16.96 -18.30
N TRP A 206 -31.91 -15.68 -17.94
CA TRP A 206 -33.02 -14.74 -17.86
C TRP A 206 -33.25 -13.98 -19.18
N LEU A 207 -32.21 -13.79 -19.98
CA LEU A 207 -32.23 -13.03 -21.21
C LEU A 207 -31.67 -13.83 -22.40
N PRO A 208 -32.16 -15.05 -22.66
CA PRO A 208 -31.53 -15.97 -23.62
C PRO A 208 -31.55 -15.45 -25.08
N LEU A 209 -32.57 -14.69 -25.45
CA LEU A 209 -32.74 -14.13 -26.80
C LEU A 209 -32.15 -12.71 -26.96
N SER A 210 -31.48 -12.20 -25.93
CA SER A 210 -30.94 -10.83 -25.99
C SER A 210 -29.84 -10.68 -27.03
N LYS A 211 -29.87 -9.57 -27.76
CA LYS A 211 -28.81 -9.18 -28.69
C LYS A 211 -27.44 -8.99 -28.04
N MET A 212 -27.38 -8.94 -26.69
CA MET A 212 -26.13 -8.83 -25.94
C MET A 212 -25.22 -10.07 -26.12
N HIS A 213 -25.79 -11.25 -26.39
CA HIS A 213 -25.03 -12.48 -26.58
C HIS A 213 -24.50 -12.67 -28.01
N LYS A 214 -24.73 -11.70 -28.93
CA LYS A 214 -24.33 -11.80 -30.34
C LYS A 214 -23.03 -11.05 -30.57
N THR A 215 -22.15 -11.62 -31.40
CA THR A 215 -20.93 -10.96 -31.86
C THR A 215 -21.24 -9.74 -32.74
N PRO A 216 -20.30 -8.79 -32.92
CA PRO A 216 -20.49 -7.66 -33.84
C PRO A 216 -20.85 -8.09 -35.25
N GLU A 217 -20.29 -9.19 -35.76
CA GLU A 217 -20.54 -9.76 -37.06
C GLU A 217 -22.00 -10.29 -37.16
N GLN A 218 -22.42 -11.05 -36.18
CA GLN A 218 -23.80 -11.55 -36.09
C GLN A 218 -24.81 -10.41 -36.01
N ARG A 219 -24.52 -9.35 -35.26
CA ARG A 219 -25.38 -8.15 -35.20
C ARG A 219 -25.44 -7.44 -36.52
N ARG A 220 -24.30 -7.30 -37.23
CA ARG A 220 -24.29 -6.70 -38.56
C ARG A 220 -25.13 -7.46 -39.56
N ALA A 221 -25.11 -8.79 -39.49
CA ALA A 221 -25.91 -9.66 -40.36
C ALA A 221 -27.42 -9.52 -40.12
N ILE A 222 -27.83 -9.28 -38.83
CA ILE A 222 -29.24 -9.20 -38.44
C ILE A 222 -29.81 -7.78 -38.60
N ASP A 223 -29.10 -6.76 -38.12
CA ASP A 223 -29.62 -5.40 -37.97
C ASP A 223 -28.83 -4.37 -38.80
N ALA A 224 -27.87 -4.77 -39.61
CA ALA A 224 -26.91 -3.91 -40.32
C ALA A 224 -26.06 -3.01 -39.40
N LYS A 225 -26.11 -3.21 -38.08
CA LYS A 225 -25.42 -2.42 -37.03
C LYS A 225 -24.33 -3.23 -36.38
N LYS A 226 -23.10 -2.69 -36.33
CA LYS A 226 -21.96 -3.33 -35.63
C LYS A 226 -21.98 -3.07 -34.10
N HIS A 227 -22.57 -1.96 -33.70
CA HIS A 227 -22.58 -1.52 -32.28
C HIS A 227 -23.64 -2.26 -31.45
N PRO A 228 -23.38 -2.49 -30.15
CA PRO A 228 -24.39 -2.98 -29.23
C PRO A 228 -25.59 -2.02 -29.14
N PRO A 229 -26.78 -2.50 -28.68
CA PRO A 229 -27.88 -1.62 -28.30
C PRO A 229 -27.42 -0.59 -27.26
N PHE A 230 -28.07 0.58 -27.22
CA PHE A 230 -27.65 1.72 -26.40
C PHE A 230 -27.38 1.34 -24.93
N TRP A 231 -28.32 0.66 -24.28
CA TRP A 231 -28.16 0.28 -22.87
C TRP A 231 -27.01 -0.71 -22.64
N ASN A 232 -26.86 -1.70 -23.52
CA ASN A 232 -25.75 -2.65 -23.43
C ASN A 232 -24.41 -1.96 -23.65
N ARG A 233 -24.38 -1.00 -24.58
CA ARG A 233 -23.20 -0.17 -24.87
C ARG A 233 -22.84 0.69 -23.66
N LEU A 234 -23.83 1.35 -23.02
CA LEU A 234 -23.63 2.16 -21.83
C LEU A 234 -23.05 1.33 -20.68
N VAL A 235 -23.65 0.16 -20.42
CA VAL A 235 -23.15 -0.75 -19.34
C VAL A 235 -21.74 -1.22 -19.63
N LEU A 236 -21.41 -1.58 -20.87
CA LEU A 236 -20.05 -2.00 -21.25
C LEU A 236 -19.04 -0.87 -21.03
N VAL A 237 -19.38 0.36 -21.42
CA VAL A 237 -18.49 1.52 -21.26
C VAL A 237 -18.31 1.83 -19.77
N LEU A 238 -19.38 1.89 -18.98
CA LEU A 238 -19.30 2.14 -17.55
C LEU A 238 -18.53 1.04 -16.81
N SER A 239 -18.71 -0.22 -17.22
CA SER A 239 -17.97 -1.35 -16.67
C SER A 239 -16.47 -1.25 -16.96
N ALA A 240 -16.09 -0.91 -18.21
CA ALA A 240 -14.68 -0.74 -18.56
C ALA A 240 -14.03 0.43 -17.81
N MET A 241 -14.74 1.55 -17.66
CA MET A 241 -14.27 2.69 -16.86
C MET A 241 -14.17 2.32 -15.37
N GLY A 242 -15.14 1.55 -14.85
CA GLY A 242 -15.10 1.02 -13.50
C GLY A 242 -13.89 0.09 -13.26
N VAL A 243 -13.59 -0.79 -14.22
CA VAL A 243 -12.39 -1.65 -14.17
C VAL A 243 -11.12 -0.80 -14.16
N SER A 244 -11.03 0.22 -15.05
CA SER A 244 -9.89 1.14 -15.09
C SER A 244 -9.71 1.90 -13.78
N PHE A 245 -10.80 2.38 -13.18
CA PHE A 245 -10.77 3.09 -11.90
C PHE A 245 -10.27 2.18 -10.76
N VAL A 246 -10.81 0.96 -10.67
CA VAL A 246 -10.40 -0.01 -9.64
C VAL A 246 -8.96 -0.46 -9.85
N HIS A 247 -8.53 -0.65 -11.10
CA HIS A 247 -7.15 -0.95 -11.45
C HIS A 247 -6.21 0.18 -10.96
N GLY A 248 -6.50 1.43 -11.31
CA GLY A 248 -5.73 2.58 -10.82
C GLY A 248 -5.70 2.69 -9.30
N SER A 249 -6.86 2.47 -8.65
CA SER A 249 -6.97 2.48 -7.18
C SER A 249 -6.12 1.40 -6.51
N ASN A 250 -5.97 0.24 -7.13
CA ASN A 250 -5.17 -0.86 -6.59
C ASN A 250 -3.69 -0.75 -6.97
N ASP A 251 -3.40 -0.53 -8.24
CA ASP A 251 -2.04 -0.56 -8.76
C ASP A 251 -1.26 0.71 -8.42
N GLY A 252 -1.90 1.86 -8.42
CA GLY A 252 -1.27 3.10 -7.98
C GLY A 252 -0.78 3.04 -6.53
N GLN A 253 -1.43 2.26 -5.66
CA GLN A 253 -0.93 2.08 -4.30
C GLN A 253 0.42 1.36 -4.25
N LYS A 254 0.75 0.51 -5.23
CA LYS A 254 2.07 -0.15 -5.31
C LYS A 254 3.17 0.89 -5.57
N GLY A 255 2.95 1.79 -6.54
CA GLY A 255 3.86 2.88 -6.84
C GLY A 255 4.03 3.85 -5.68
N ILE A 256 2.93 4.20 -5.01
CA ILE A 256 2.99 5.00 -3.78
C ILE A 256 3.85 4.31 -2.72
N GLY A 257 3.62 3.01 -2.48
CA GLY A 257 4.40 2.21 -1.54
C GLY A 257 5.89 2.15 -1.90
N LEU A 258 6.20 1.95 -3.18
CA LEU A 258 7.59 1.93 -3.68
C LEU A 258 8.28 3.30 -3.53
N ILE A 259 7.61 4.40 -3.86
CA ILE A 259 8.17 5.75 -3.65
C ILE A 259 8.40 5.97 -2.15
N MET A 260 7.45 5.62 -1.28
CA MET A 260 7.62 5.76 0.17
C MET A 260 8.78 4.89 0.68
N LEU A 261 8.95 3.67 0.15
CA LEU A 261 10.09 2.81 0.47
C LEU A 261 11.43 3.48 0.09
N VAL A 262 11.50 4.07 -1.10
CA VAL A 262 12.68 4.83 -1.58
C VAL A 262 12.95 6.05 -0.69
N LEU A 263 11.93 6.84 -0.39
CA LEU A 263 12.04 8.05 0.43
C LEU A 263 12.49 7.72 1.86
N ILE A 264 11.89 6.71 2.47
CA ILE A 264 12.25 6.26 3.83
C ILE A 264 13.66 5.64 3.84
N GLY A 265 14.04 4.90 2.78
CA GLY A 265 15.35 4.27 2.68
C GLY A 265 16.50 5.23 2.42
N ILE A 266 16.29 6.25 1.58
CA ILE A 266 17.36 7.20 1.18
C ILE A 266 17.39 8.44 2.06
N VAL A 267 16.22 8.95 2.48
CA VAL A 267 16.09 10.19 3.27
C VAL A 267 15.22 9.96 4.51
N PRO A 268 15.60 9.04 5.40
CA PRO A 268 14.78 8.67 6.55
C PRO A 268 14.43 9.86 7.42
N ALA A 269 15.38 10.75 7.67
CA ALA A 269 15.18 11.94 8.50
C ALA A 269 13.96 12.80 8.12
N LYS A 270 13.51 12.76 6.86
CA LYS A 270 12.38 13.56 6.37
C LYS A 270 11.06 12.77 6.25
N PHE A 271 11.13 11.44 6.07
CA PHE A 271 9.97 10.64 5.67
C PHE A 271 9.61 9.49 6.61
N VAL A 272 10.35 9.27 7.68
CA VAL A 272 10.03 8.21 8.65
C VAL A 272 8.74 8.48 9.44
N LEU A 273 8.40 9.74 9.67
CA LEU A 273 7.16 10.20 10.28
C LEU A 273 6.55 11.31 9.42
N ASP A 274 5.23 11.42 9.44
CA ASP A 274 4.54 12.54 8.80
C ASP A 274 4.74 13.81 9.61
N VAL A 275 5.71 14.62 9.19
CA VAL A 275 6.02 15.91 9.83
C VAL A 275 4.88 16.93 9.72
N ASN A 276 3.90 16.70 8.85
CA ASN A 276 2.70 17.51 8.72
C ASN A 276 1.54 16.98 9.59
N SER A 277 1.79 15.97 10.41
CA SER A 277 0.78 15.45 11.35
C SER A 277 0.30 16.56 12.28
N THR A 278 -1.01 16.63 12.44
CA THR A 278 -1.63 17.56 13.40
C THR A 278 -1.33 17.14 14.85
N THR A 279 -1.34 18.10 15.77
CA THR A 279 -1.22 17.82 17.20
C THR A 279 -2.21 16.73 17.64
N TYR A 280 -3.44 16.77 17.12
CA TYR A 280 -4.47 15.75 17.39
C TYR A 280 -4.02 14.34 16.99
N GLN A 281 -3.36 14.19 15.83
CA GLN A 281 -2.87 12.87 15.38
C GLN A 281 -1.73 12.38 16.26
N ILE A 282 -0.83 13.28 16.69
CA ILE A 282 0.27 12.95 17.60
C ILE A 282 -0.25 12.54 18.97
N ASP A 283 -1.21 13.30 19.53
CA ASP A 283 -1.85 12.96 20.80
C ASP A 283 -2.56 11.61 20.73
N ARG A 284 -3.28 11.36 19.64
CA ARG A 284 -3.96 10.08 19.41
C ARG A 284 -2.99 8.90 19.35
N THR A 285 -1.81 9.08 18.74
CA THR A 285 -0.74 8.05 18.72
C THR A 285 -0.18 7.82 20.12
N ARG A 286 0.02 8.89 20.91
CA ARG A 286 0.46 8.81 22.31
C ARG A 286 -0.57 8.10 23.20
N ASP A 287 -1.84 8.46 23.05
CA ASP A 287 -2.94 7.84 23.79
C ASP A 287 -3.09 6.36 23.42
N ALA A 288 -2.93 6.01 22.14
CA ALA A 288 -2.96 4.61 21.70
C ALA A 288 -1.87 3.78 22.38
N ALA A 289 -0.66 4.30 22.53
CA ALA A 289 0.41 3.62 23.26
C ALA A 289 0.05 3.41 24.74
N SER A 290 -0.57 4.41 25.39
CA SER A 290 -1.04 4.31 26.77
C SER A 290 -2.17 3.29 26.92
N HIS A 291 -3.14 3.30 26.02
CA HIS A 291 -4.24 2.34 25.99
C HIS A 291 -3.75 0.92 25.68
N LEU A 292 -2.72 0.78 24.84
CA LEU A 292 -2.11 -0.51 24.53
C LEU A 292 -1.44 -1.11 25.78
N SER A 293 -0.70 -0.29 26.55
CA SER A 293 -0.15 -0.69 27.84
C SER A 293 -1.25 -1.17 28.81
N ALA A 294 -2.31 -0.39 28.95
CA ALA A 294 -3.44 -0.76 29.81
C ALA A 294 -4.16 -2.02 29.31
N PHE A 295 -4.25 -2.22 27.99
CA PHE A 295 -4.80 -3.43 27.39
C PHE A 295 -3.96 -4.66 27.77
N TYR A 296 -2.64 -4.59 27.67
CA TYR A 296 -1.75 -5.69 27.99
C TYR A 296 -1.81 -6.06 29.48
N HIS A 297 -1.84 -5.08 30.38
CA HIS A 297 -1.99 -5.34 31.80
C HIS A 297 -3.35 -5.95 32.15
N ARG A 298 -4.46 -5.52 31.53
CA ARG A 298 -5.78 -6.16 31.73
C ARG A 298 -5.82 -7.62 31.32
N ASN A 299 -5.03 -7.98 30.30
CA ASN A 299 -4.96 -9.34 29.76
C ASN A 299 -3.71 -10.10 30.24
N GLU A 300 -3.11 -9.70 31.37
CA GLU A 300 -1.87 -10.28 31.88
C GLU A 300 -1.95 -11.80 32.06
N ALA A 301 -3.09 -12.33 32.51
CA ALA A 301 -3.30 -13.77 32.66
C ALA A 301 -3.07 -14.57 31.35
N THR A 302 -3.39 -13.96 30.19
CA THR A 302 -3.24 -14.60 28.88
C THR A 302 -1.93 -14.19 28.19
N LEU A 303 -1.46 -12.96 28.41
CA LEU A 303 -0.35 -12.35 27.68
C LEU A 303 0.94 -12.24 28.49
N GLY A 304 0.89 -12.49 29.79
CA GLY A 304 2.00 -12.23 30.72
C GLY A 304 3.30 -12.94 30.36
N GLU A 305 3.21 -14.21 29.98
CA GLU A 305 4.38 -14.99 29.54
C GLU A 305 4.90 -14.51 28.17
N PHE A 306 3.99 -14.27 27.21
CA PHE A 306 4.32 -13.85 25.87
C PHE A 306 5.00 -12.47 25.82
N LEU A 307 4.55 -11.54 26.67
CA LEU A 307 5.06 -10.15 26.78
C LEU A 307 6.07 -9.98 27.92
N ALA A 308 6.36 -11.02 28.70
CA ALA A 308 7.20 -10.98 29.89
C ALA A 308 6.78 -9.89 30.90
N LEU A 309 5.47 -9.66 31.09
CA LEU A 309 4.91 -8.58 31.91
C LEU A 309 5.35 -8.68 33.38
N SER A 310 5.51 -9.89 33.93
CA SER A 310 5.92 -10.16 35.32
C SER A 310 7.39 -9.86 35.61
N ARG A 311 8.23 -9.61 34.63
CA ARG A 311 9.66 -9.31 34.82
C ARG A 311 9.96 -7.82 34.96
N GLY A 312 9.02 -7.03 35.47
CA GLY A 312 9.25 -5.67 35.99
C GLY A 312 10.21 -4.80 35.19
N GLY A 313 9.98 -4.65 33.88
CA GLY A 313 10.83 -3.84 33.01
C GLY A 313 10.53 -2.34 33.07
N ASN A 314 10.33 -1.79 34.28
CA ASN A 314 10.36 -0.35 34.48
C ASN A 314 11.81 0.12 34.40
N GLY A 315 12.23 0.61 33.21
CA GLY A 315 13.51 1.27 33.04
C GLY A 315 14.65 0.42 32.46
N ALA A 316 14.37 -0.72 31.81
CA ALA A 316 15.40 -1.36 31.00
C ALA A 316 15.69 -0.45 29.81
N ASP A 317 16.90 0.12 29.76
CA ASP A 317 17.38 0.87 28.61
C ASP A 317 17.29 -0.03 27.36
N LEU A 318 16.45 0.41 26.40
CA LEU A 318 16.39 -0.27 25.12
C LEU A 318 17.76 -0.17 24.43
N PRO A 319 18.31 -1.27 23.92
CA PRO A 319 19.53 -1.18 23.11
C PRO A 319 19.31 -0.23 21.93
N LYS A 320 20.32 0.57 21.58
CA LYS A 320 20.23 1.50 20.44
C LYS A 320 19.80 0.81 19.15
N THR A 321 20.16 -0.46 19.01
CA THR A 321 19.68 -1.34 17.92
C THR A 321 19.06 -2.57 18.58
N PHE A 322 17.73 -2.64 18.62
CA PHE A 322 17.01 -3.82 19.11
C PHE A 322 16.10 -4.36 18.00
N ARG A 323 15.87 -5.66 18.04
CA ARG A 323 14.86 -6.33 17.19
C ARG A 323 13.51 -6.26 17.87
N CYS A 324 12.43 -6.24 17.08
CA CYS A 324 11.08 -6.29 17.62
C CYS A 324 10.81 -7.62 18.30
N ASP A 325 10.95 -7.66 19.61
CA ASP A 325 10.65 -8.80 20.48
C ASP A 325 9.42 -8.47 21.34
N PRO A 326 8.41 -9.34 21.39
CA PRO A 326 7.26 -9.15 22.28
C PRO A 326 7.66 -8.88 23.75
N LYS A 327 8.77 -9.42 24.21
CA LYS A 327 9.28 -9.21 25.56
C LYS A 327 9.79 -7.79 25.84
N LEU A 328 10.12 -7.04 24.78
CA LEU A 328 10.55 -5.64 24.87
C LEU A 328 9.39 -4.65 24.67
N THR A 329 8.15 -5.13 24.58
CA THR A 329 6.99 -4.29 24.28
C THR A 329 6.76 -3.22 25.34
N MET A 330 6.82 -3.56 26.62
CA MET A 330 6.60 -2.59 27.70
C MET A 330 7.72 -1.52 27.77
N PRO A 331 9.02 -1.88 27.71
CA PRO A 331 10.08 -0.88 27.55
C PRO A 331 9.92 -0.01 26.31
N THR A 332 9.47 -0.59 25.17
CA THR A 332 9.22 0.18 23.93
C THR A 332 8.08 1.19 24.08
N ILE A 333 7.00 0.83 24.78
CA ILE A 333 5.91 1.77 25.09
C ILE A 333 6.43 2.91 25.97
N ALA A 334 7.21 2.61 27.01
CA ALA A 334 7.76 3.61 27.92
C ALA A 334 8.70 4.60 27.17
N ALA A 335 9.58 4.09 26.31
CA ALA A 335 10.48 4.91 25.50
C ALA A 335 9.69 5.80 24.51
N LEU A 336 8.66 5.26 23.86
CA LEU A 336 7.79 6.03 22.96
C LEU A 336 7.08 7.17 23.72
N GLN A 337 6.55 6.89 24.91
CA GLN A 337 5.86 7.89 25.73
C GLN A 337 6.82 8.99 26.21
N ASP A 338 8.06 8.65 26.52
CA ASP A 338 9.06 9.61 26.92
C ASP A 338 9.48 10.51 25.74
N ASP A 339 9.79 9.94 24.58
CA ASP A 339 10.15 10.70 23.39
C ASP A 339 9.02 11.57 22.84
N LEU A 340 7.75 11.17 23.02
CA LEU A 340 6.59 11.97 22.63
C LEU A 340 6.08 12.91 23.72
N ARG A 341 6.73 12.99 24.88
CA ARG A 341 6.30 13.86 25.97
C ARG A 341 6.38 15.33 25.58
N GLY A 342 5.22 16.02 25.55
CA GLY A 342 5.14 17.43 25.18
C GLY A 342 5.38 17.73 23.69
N VAL A 343 5.54 16.72 22.85
CA VAL A 343 5.70 16.90 21.39
C VAL A 343 4.35 17.23 20.78
N THR A 344 4.25 18.37 20.11
CA THR A 344 3.08 18.83 19.36
C THR A 344 3.29 18.83 17.86
N ASN A 345 4.57 18.76 17.43
CA ASN A 345 4.96 18.64 16.02
C ASN A 345 6.20 17.75 15.90
N TYR A 346 6.17 16.77 15.00
CA TYR A 346 7.32 15.89 14.76
C TYR A 346 8.53 16.62 14.13
N ALA A 347 8.34 17.80 13.54
CA ALA A 347 9.45 18.62 13.05
C ALA A 347 10.37 19.09 14.22
N ASP A 348 9.86 19.19 15.43
CA ASP A 348 10.62 19.60 16.62
C ASP A 348 11.55 18.49 17.13
N LEU A 349 11.32 17.24 16.73
CA LEU A 349 12.20 16.12 17.05
C LEU A 349 13.45 16.12 16.19
N SER A 350 14.60 15.75 16.76
CA SER A 350 15.81 15.47 15.97
C SER A 350 15.58 14.31 14.99
N ALA A 351 16.41 14.23 13.95
CA ALA A 351 16.34 13.16 12.95
C ALA A 351 16.40 11.76 13.59
N ASP A 352 17.32 11.56 14.56
CA ASP A 352 17.49 10.28 15.23
C ASP A 352 16.25 9.93 16.06
N LYS A 353 15.69 10.88 16.81
CA LYS A 353 14.46 10.66 17.57
C LYS A 353 13.26 10.30 16.68
N ARG A 354 13.14 10.91 15.51
CA ARG A 354 12.09 10.53 14.53
C ARG A 354 12.25 9.08 14.06
N ILE A 355 13.47 8.64 13.83
CA ILE A 355 13.78 7.26 13.47
C ILE A 355 13.42 6.31 14.62
N ASP A 356 13.77 6.66 15.85
CA ASP A 356 13.47 5.86 17.04
C ASP A 356 11.95 5.76 17.28
N VAL A 357 11.24 6.87 17.22
CA VAL A 357 9.76 6.88 17.35
C VAL A 357 9.11 5.99 16.31
N ARG A 358 9.55 6.06 15.03
CA ARG A 358 9.04 5.14 14.00
C ARG A 358 9.32 3.69 14.35
N ARG A 359 10.54 3.38 14.80
CA ARG A 359 10.93 2.01 15.20
C ARG A 359 10.02 1.49 16.31
N TYR A 360 9.77 2.29 17.33
CA TYR A 360 8.87 1.93 18.43
C TYR A 360 7.47 1.65 17.92
N LEU A 361 6.89 2.55 17.12
CA LEU A 361 5.54 2.39 16.56
C LEU A 361 5.40 1.12 15.72
N LEU A 362 6.38 0.81 14.87
CA LEU A 362 6.37 -0.40 14.05
C LEU A 362 6.50 -1.68 14.89
N CYS A 363 7.35 -1.67 15.93
CA CYS A 363 7.49 -2.80 16.83
C CYS A 363 6.24 -3.03 17.66
N LEU A 364 5.57 -1.96 18.12
CA LEU A 364 4.31 -2.06 18.85
C LEU A 364 3.18 -2.59 17.95
N ASP A 365 3.10 -2.14 16.69
CA ASP A 365 2.13 -2.67 15.73
C ASP A 365 2.39 -4.16 15.40
N ASP A 366 3.65 -4.57 15.22
CA ASP A 366 4.01 -5.97 14.95
C ASP A 366 3.65 -6.87 16.14
N THR A 367 3.97 -6.44 17.37
CA THR A 367 3.57 -7.19 18.58
C THR A 367 2.06 -7.26 18.70
N ALA A 368 1.34 -6.17 18.48
CA ALA A 368 -0.11 -6.14 18.53
C ALA A 368 -0.75 -7.07 17.47
N LYS A 369 -0.16 -7.20 16.28
CA LYS A 369 -0.54 -8.19 15.27
C LYS A 369 -0.37 -9.63 15.77
N LYS A 370 0.76 -9.92 16.39
CA LYS A 370 1.05 -11.25 16.96
C LYS A 370 0.06 -11.58 18.07
N VAL A 371 -0.19 -10.64 18.99
CA VAL A 371 -1.18 -10.80 20.07
C VAL A 371 -2.58 -11.05 19.54
N ALA A 372 -3.01 -10.34 18.49
CA ALA A 372 -4.33 -10.53 17.88
C ALA A 372 -4.56 -11.94 17.30
N ARG A 373 -3.48 -12.67 17.00
CA ARG A 373 -3.51 -14.04 16.47
C ARG A 373 -3.47 -15.13 17.57
N LEU A 374 -3.19 -14.76 18.82
CA LEU A 374 -3.14 -15.71 19.93
C LEU A 374 -4.53 -16.29 20.19
N GLU A 375 -4.55 -17.59 20.53
CA GLU A 375 -5.75 -18.26 20.99
C GLU A 375 -6.13 -17.76 22.38
N GLY A 376 -7.43 -17.72 22.67
CA GLY A 376 -7.95 -17.29 23.97
C GLY A 376 -8.32 -15.82 24.08
N LEU A 377 -7.98 -14.95 23.11
CA LEU A 377 -8.40 -13.55 23.13
C LEU A 377 -9.84 -13.40 22.61
N PRO A 378 -10.78 -12.78 23.37
CA PRO A 378 -12.15 -12.53 22.93
C PRO A 378 -12.24 -11.68 21.66
N ALA A 379 -13.27 -11.86 20.85
CA ALA A 379 -13.45 -11.12 19.60
C ALA A 379 -13.52 -9.60 19.82
N ARG A 380 -14.12 -9.15 20.93
CA ARG A 380 -14.18 -7.74 21.31
C ARG A 380 -12.79 -7.16 21.59
N GLU A 381 -11.98 -7.87 22.33
CA GLU A 381 -10.60 -7.49 22.64
C GLU A 381 -9.73 -7.40 21.38
N ARG A 382 -9.93 -8.33 20.43
CA ARG A 382 -9.27 -8.27 19.13
C ARG A 382 -9.68 -7.05 18.31
N ALA A 383 -10.96 -6.65 18.34
CA ALA A 383 -11.45 -5.46 17.66
C ALA A 383 -10.88 -4.17 18.29
N ASP A 384 -10.79 -4.11 19.62
CA ASP A 384 -10.19 -2.98 20.32
C ASP A 384 -8.69 -2.85 20.00
N LEU A 385 -7.96 -3.97 20.00
CA LEU A 385 -6.56 -4.00 19.61
C LEU A 385 -6.35 -3.54 18.16
N GLN A 386 -7.26 -3.90 17.26
CA GLN A 386 -7.21 -3.48 15.86
C GLN A 386 -7.39 -1.96 15.68
N ARG A 387 -8.23 -1.34 16.52
CA ARG A 387 -8.39 0.13 16.54
C ARG A 387 -7.11 0.82 17.05
N LEU A 388 -6.56 0.34 18.17
CA LEU A 388 -5.32 0.87 18.73
C LEU A 388 -4.17 0.79 17.72
N ARG A 389 -4.07 -0.30 16.97
CA ARG A 389 -3.09 -0.44 15.89
C ARG A 389 -3.26 0.63 14.81
N GLY A 390 -4.48 0.90 14.37
CA GLY A 390 -4.76 1.95 13.38
C GLY A 390 -4.31 3.33 13.87
N ASP A 391 -4.44 3.59 15.18
CA ASP A 391 -4.02 4.86 15.79
C ASP A 391 -2.49 4.96 15.93
N LEU A 392 -1.80 3.84 16.22
CA LEU A 392 -0.33 3.78 16.25
C LEU A 392 0.29 4.02 14.85
N THR A 393 -0.33 3.52 13.79
CA THR A 393 0.25 3.61 12.44
C THR A 393 -0.14 4.87 11.68
N THR A 394 -1.08 5.67 12.19
CA THR A 394 -1.64 6.85 11.49
C THR A 394 -0.56 7.85 11.06
N THR A 395 0.50 8.04 11.84
CA THR A 395 1.58 9.00 11.57
C THR A 395 2.78 8.39 10.85
N THR A 396 2.80 7.06 10.69
CA THR A 396 3.85 6.32 9.98
C THR A 396 3.41 5.80 8.61
N GLU A 397 2.09 5.65 8.40
CA GLU A 397 1.49 5.16 7.17
C GLU A 397 0.79 6.30 6.42
N TYR A 398 1.56 7.13 5.74
CA TYR A 398 1.09 8.31 4.99
C TYR A 398 1.79 8.41 3.63
N ALA A 399 1.22 9.18 2.72
CA ALA A 399 1.91 9.54 1.47
C ALA A 399 1.70 11.02 1.18
N PRO A 400 2.77 11.77 0.89
CA PRO A 400 2.66 13.15 0.44
C PRO A 400 1.82 13.25 -0.84
N LEU A 401 1.01 14.31 -0.98
CA LEU A 401 0.12 14.48 -2.13
C LEU A 401 0.88 14.44 -3.47
N TRP A 402 2.10 15.02 -3.54
CA TRP A 402 2.90 14.98 -4.76
C TRP A 402 3.30 13.56 -5.19
N VAL A 403 3.50 12.63 -4.23
CA VAL A 403 3.76 11.21 -4.51
C VAL A 403 2.55 10.60 -5.20
N ILE A 404 1.36 10.82 -4.63
CA ILE A 404 0.10 10.30 -5.19
C ILE A 404 -0.12 10.82 -6.61
N VAL A 405 0.09 12.12 -6.82
CA VAL A 405 -0.08 12.76 -8.13
C VAL A 405 0.97 12.26 -9.14
N ALA A 406 2.24 12.10 -8.74
CA ALA A 406 3.29 11.60 -9.62
C ALA A 406 3.00 10.16 -10.09
N VAL A 407 2.58 9.30 -9.18
CA VAL A 407 2.18 7.92 -9.51
C VAL A 407 0.92 7.91 -10.40
N ALA A 408 -0.08 8.73 -10.08
CA ALA A 408 -1.30 8.84 -10.87
C ALA A 408 -1.01 9.26 -12.33
N LEU A 409 -0.10 10.23 -12.51
CA LEU A 409 0.35 10.66 -13.83
C LEU A 409 1.12 9.55 -14.56
N ALA A 410 2.07 8.89 -13.90
CA ALA A 410 2.87 7.84 -14.52
C ALA A 410 1.98 6.68 -14.99
N LEU A 411 1.11 6.17 -14.11
CA LEU A 411 0.19 5.07 -14.42
C LEU A 411 -0.85 5.47 -15.48
N GLY A 412 -1.47 6.65 -15.33
CA GLY A 412 -2.49 7.14 -16.25
C GLY A 412 -1.95 7.37 -17.67
N ILE A 413 -0.79 8.03 -17.79
CA ILE A 413 -0.13 8.25 -19.09
C ILE A 413 0.33 6.91 -19.67
N GLY A 414 0.92 6.01 -18.88
CA GLY A 414 1.27 4.67 -19.29
C GLY A 414 0.08 3.94 -19.90
N THR A 415 -1.08 3.97 -19.26
CA THR A 415 -2.34 3.40 -19.76
C THR A 415 -2.78 4.02 -21.09
N MET A 416 -2.57 5.33 -21.30
CA MET A 416 -2.93 6.01 -22.56
C MET A 416 -2.02 5.65 -23.72
N VAL A 417 -0.82 5.17 -23.47
CA VAL A 417 0.18 4.76 -24.49
C VAL A 417 0.01 3.29 -24.87
N GLY A 418 -0.50 2.43 -23.96
CA GLY A 418 -0.76 1.00 -24.21
C GLY A 418 -2.03 0.74 -24.99
#